data_ebfa13adfe91f26ec470937cd52427e2
#
_entry.id   ebfa13adfe91f26ec470937cd52427e2
#
_cell.length_a   1.000
_cell.length_b   1.000
_cell.length_c   1.000
_cell.angle_alpha   90.00
_cell.angle_beta   90.00
_cell.angle_gamma   90.00
#
_symmetry.space_group_name_H-M   'P 1'
#
loop_
_entity.id
_entity.type
_entity.pdbx_description
1 polymer ?
#
loop_
_entity_poly.entity_id
_entity_poly.type
_entity_poly.pdbx_seq_one_letter_code
_entity_poly.pdbx_strand_id
1 'polypeptide(L)'
;FWRQLPAKGNMAVYYRSWYYLKNEYTFDRDAEQVKRINTSYRHINAFEKQLTDDNYVLLKFFVHVSEKQLKANVQKAEKTYGKGWNKVSESDDDFVDYQRYLEIYEKMFIDSDRPNAHWYLIAGDDTRFAEVSIFDVIVQRLELALAEAEARRQKAGQQLVLPRTEIY
;
A
#
# COMPACT_ATOMS: atom_id res chain seq x y z
N PHE A 1 -5.22 13.11 -0.97
CA PHE A 1 -3.87 12.53 -0.97
C PHE A 1 -2.87 13.37 -1.76
N TRP A 2 -3.23 13.95 -2.93
CA TRP A 2 -2.33 14.80 -3.74
C TRP A 2 -1.57 15.87 -2.94
N ARG A 3 -2.22 16.49 -1.96
CA ARG A 3 -1.61 17.52 -1.11
C ARG A 3 -0.62 16.99 -0.07
N GLN A 4 -0.58 15.69 0.11
CA GLN A 4 0.26 15.02 1.11
C GLN A 4 1.43 14.26 0.49
N LEU A 5 1.58 14.32 -0.84
CA LEU A 5 2.70 13.68 -1.50
C LEU A 5 4.01 14.36 -1.11
N PRO A 6 5.08 13.58 -0.86
CA PRO A 6 6.38 14.13 -0.57
C PRO A 6 6.97 14.81 -1.81
N ALA A 7 7.80 15.82 -1.60
CA ALA A 7 8.64 16.35 -2.68
C ALA A 7 9.62 15.27 -3.16
N LYS A 8 10.08 15.37 -4.42
CA LYS A 8 11.09 14.44 -4.97
C LYS A 8 12.35 14.43 -4.08
N GLY A 9 12.87 13.24 -3.84
CA GLY A 9 13.99 13.01 -2.93
C GLY A 9 13.60 12.81 -1.46
N ASN A 10 12.33 12.96 -1.10
CA ASN A 10 11.80 12.68 0.22
C ASN A 10 10.95 11.41 0.24
N MET A 11 10.77 10.85 1.43
CA MET A 11 9.94 9.67 1.68
C MET A 11 8.73 10.08 2.54
N ALA A 12 7.57 9.47 2.26
CA ALA A 12 6.39 9.55 3.12
C ALA A 12 5.89 8.15 3.45
N VAL A 13 5.43 7.96 4.67
CA VAL A 13 4.79 6.72 5.12
C VAL A 13 3.34 7.03 5.44
N TYR A 14 2.43 6.29 4.82
CA TYR A 14 1.00 6.44 5.03
C TYR A 14 0.49 5.25 5.84
N TYR A 15 0.08 5.49 7.06
CA TYR A 15 -0.68 4.51 7.82
C TYR A 15 -2.13 4.50 7.33
N ARG A 16 -2.65 3.31 6.98
CA ARG A 16 -4.01 3.17 6.44
C ARG A 16 -4.26 4.02 5.19
N SER A 17 -3.34 4.13 4.28
CA SER A 17 -3.35 4.89 3.02
C SER A 17 -4.76 5.15 2.39
N TRP A 18 -4.84 5.47 1.12
CA TRP A 18 -6.11 5.67 0.38
C TRP A 18 -6.98 4.41 0.24
N TYR A 19 -6.48 3.25 0.60
CA TYR A 19 -7.23 2.00 0.63
C TYR A 19 -8.14 1.86 1.85
N TYR A 20 -7.80 2.48 2.96
CA TYR A 20 -8.53 2.36 4.23
C TYR A 20 -10.01 2.77 4.12
N LEU A 21 -10.27 3.95 3.59
CA LEU A 21 -11.64 4.46 3.45
C LEU A 21 -12.55 3.53 2.62
N LYS A 22 -11.95 2.74 1.72
CA LYS A 22 -12.70 1.78 0.92
C LYS A 22 -13.09 0.53 1.68
N ASN A 23 -12.13 -0.01 2.43
CA ASN A 23 -12.31 -1.26 3.14
C ASN A 23 -13.29 -1.09 4.30
N GLU A 24 -13.21 0.02 5.03
CA GLU A 24 -14.16 0.36 6.09
C GLU A 24 -15.60 0.42 5.57
N TYR A 25 -15.77 1.00 4.39
CA TYR A 25 -17.06 1.03 3.72
C TYR A 25 -17.49 -0.32 3.12
N THR A 26 -16.76 -1.39 3.11
CA THR A 26 -17.11 -2.67 2.47
C THR A 26 -17.77 -3.66 3.43
N PHE A 27 -17.71 -3.45 4.74
CA PHE A 27 -18.28 -4.35 5.72
C PHE A 27 -19.82 -4.27 5.83
N ASP A 28 -20.47 -3.19 5.40
CA ASP A 28 -21.92 -2.96 5.61
C ASP A 28 -22.61 -2.47 4.32
N ARG A 29 -23.05 -3.46 3.37
CA ARG A 29 -23.33 -2.95 2.04
C ARG A 29 -24.43 -3.50 1.16
N ASP A 30 -25.12 -2.56 0.49
CA ASP A 30 -25.96 -2.77 -0.68
C ASP A 30 -25.14 -2.81 -2.02
N ALA A 31 -25.78 -3.31 -3.09
CA ALA A 31 -25.15 -3.51 -4.40
C ALA A 31 -24.67 -2.19 -5.06
N GLU A 32 -25.30 -1.06 -4.75
CA GLU A 32 -24.93 0.23 -5.33
C GLU A 32 -23.64 0.76 -4.74
N GLN A 33 -23.45 0.57 -3.45
CA GLN A 33 -22.22 0.93 -2.76
C GLN A 33 -21.05 0.06 -3.23
N VAL A 34 -21.25 -1.24 -3.44
CA VAL A 34 -20.24 -2.13 -4.04
C VAL A 34 -19.81 -1.63 -5.44
N LYS A 35 -20.74 -1.15 -6.26
CA LYS A 35 -20.42 -0.58 -7.58
C LYS A 35 -19.56 0.68 -7.49
N ARG A 36 -19.84 1.58 -6.53
CA ARG A 36 -19.01 2.77 -6.28
C ARG A 36 -17.60 2.40 -5.84
N ILE A 37 -17.46 1.36 -5.04
CA ILE A 37 -16.18 0.82 -4.58
C ILE A 37 -15.34 0.32 -5.76
N ASN A 38 -15.90 -0.49 -6.63
CA ASN A 38 -15.20 -1.00 -7.81
C ASN A 38 -14.73 0.12 -8.76
N THR A 39 -15.54 1.18 -8.92
CA THR A 39 -15.15 2.35 -9.70
C THR A 39 -13.94 3.06 -9.10
N SER A 40 -13.81 3.09 -7.76
CA SER A 40 -12.71 3.80 -7.13
C SER A 40 -11.37 3.01 -7.13
N TYR A 41 -11.32 1.67 -7.22
CA TYR A 41 -10.05 0.95 -7.47
C TYR A 41 -9.44 1.35 -8.81
N ARG A 42 -10.27 1.57 -9.83
CA ARG A 42 -9.80 2.09 -11.11
C ARG A 42 -9.15 3.49 -10.96
N HIS A 43 -9.72 4.36 -10.14
CA HIS A 43 -9.14 5.69 -9.88
C HIS A 43 -7.84 5.58 -9.05
N ILE A 44 -7.80 4.69 -8.06
CA ILE A 44 -6.59 4.44 -7.28
C ILE A 44 -5.47 3.92 -8.19
N ASN A 45 -5.76 2.92 -9.02
CA ASN A 45 -4.78 2.35 -9.94
C ASN A 45 -4.25 3.40 -10.93
N ALA A 46 -5.13 4.28 -11.45
CA ALA A 46 -4.73 5.38 -12.31
C ALA A 46 -3.84 6.40 -11.58
N PHE A 47 -4.17 6.72 -10.33
CA PHE A 47 -3.36 7.60 -9.49
C PHE A 47 -1.98 7.01 -9.19
N GLU A 48 -1.92 5.74 -8.78
CA GLU A 48 -0.66 5.02 -8.53
C GLU A 48 0.20 4.94 -9.80
N LYS A 49 -0.44 4.72 -10.95
CA LYS A 49 0.27 4.74 -12.24
C LYS A 49 0.87 6.11 -12.54
N GLN A 50 0.14 7.20 -12.32
CA GLN A 50 0.67 8.55 -12.50
C GLN A 50 1.88 8.81 -11.61
N LEU A 51 1.87 8.36 -10.35
CA LEU A 51 3.00 8.49 -9.45
C LEU A 51 4.23 7.72 -9.97
N THR A 52 4.05 6.48 -10.36
CA THR A 52 5.16 5.65 -10.87
C THR A 52 5.67 6.12 -12.22
N ASP A 53 4.82 6.63 -13.09
CA ASP A 53 5.21 7.27 -14.36
C ASP A 53 6.05 8.54 -14.13
N ASP A 54 5.82 9.26 -13.01
CA ASP A 54 6.64 10.40 -12.57
C ASP A 54 7.84 9.99 -11.69
N ASN A 55 8.24 8.73 -11.74
CA ASN A 55 9.39 8.16 -11.03
C ASN A 55 9.29 8.14 -9.50
N TYR A 56 8.08 8.13 -8.92
CA TYR A 56 7.93 7.76 -7.53
C TYR A 56 8.10 6.25 -7.36
N VAL A 57 8.80 5.87 -6.30
CA VAL A 57 8.85 4.47 -5.83
C VAL A 57 7.67 4.27 -4.89
N LEU A 58 6.70 3.46 -5.29
CA LEU A 58 5.50 3.18 -4.51
C LEU A 58 5.56 1.76 -3.97
N LEU A 59 5.55 1.63 -2.65
CA LEU A 59 5.55 0.35 -1.94
C LEU A 59 4.26 0.21 -1.15
N LYS A 60 3.54 -0.90 -1.34
CA LYS A 60 2.30 -1.20 -0.64
C LYS A 60 2.51 -2.43 0.23
N PHE A 61 2.38 -2.25 1.55
CA PHE A 61 2.51 -3.34 2.51
C PHE A 61 1.17 -3.69 3.13
N PHE A 62 0.88 -4.97 3.20
CA PHE A 62 -0.21 -5.51 3.98
C PHE A 62 0.35 -6.46 5.03
N VAL A 63 0.26 -6.06 6.29
CA VAL A 63 0.72 -6.87 7.41
C VAL A 63 -0.44 -7.73 7.88
N HIS A 64 -0.40 -9.00 7.50
CA HIS A 64 -1.43 -9.98 7.83
C HIS A 64 -1.17 -10.61 9.17
N VAL A 65 -2.16 -10.56 10.05
CA VAL A 65 -2.13 -11.19 11.38
C VAL A 65 -3.15 -12.35 11.40
N SER A 66 -2.75 -13.51 11.89
CA SER A 66 -3.64 -14.66 12.02
C SER A 66 -4.82 -14.37 12.96
N GLU A 67 -5.94 -15.07 12.79
CA GLU A 67 -7.11 -14.91 13.65
C GLU A 67 -6.77 -15.13 15.13
N LYS A 68 -5.91 -16.14 15.42
CA LYS A 68 -5.43 -16.44 16.77
C LYS A 68 -4.67 -15.23 17.36
N GLN A 69 -3.74 -14.67 16.61
CA GLN A 69 -2.94 -13.54 17.06
C GLN A 69 -3.77 -12.27 17.17
N LEU A 70 -4.73 -12.06 16.26
CA LEU A 70 -5.69 -10.94 16.33
C LEU A 70 -6.49 -10.98 17.63
N LYS A 71 -7.06 -12.15 17.98
CA LYS A 71 -7.78 -12.37 19.25
C LYS A 71 -6.89 -12.07 20.47
N ALA A 72 -5.65 -12.53 20.45
CA ALA A 72 -4.70 -12.26 21.52
C ALA A 72 -4.36 -10.75 21.63
N ASN A 73 -4.17 -10.08 20.52
CA ASN A 73 -3.89 -8.64 20.48
C ASN A 73 -5.07 -7.82 21.03
N VAL A 74 -6.30 -8.15 20.65
CA VAL A 74 -7.53 -7.50 21.16
C VAL A 74 -7.62 -7.68 22.69
N GLN A 75 -7.46 -8.92 23.20
CA GLN A 75 -7.49 -9.17 24.63
C GLN A 75 -6.41 -8.40 25.41
N LYS A 76 -5.20 -8.29 24.84
CA LYS A 76 -4.12 -7.50 25.44
C LYS A 76 -4.47 -6.01 25.47
N ALA A 77 -5.01 -5.49 24.40
CA ALA A 77 -5.43 -4.08 24.32
C ALA A 77 -6.57 -3.76 25.28
N GLU A 78 -7.59 -4.65 25.42
CA GLU A 78 -8.66 -4.49 26.39
C GLU A 78 -8.18 -4.48 27.85
N LYS A 79 -7.13 -5.27 28.16
CA LYS A 79 -6.50 -5.22 29.48
C LYS A 79 -5.78 -3.91 29.74
N THR A 80 -5.24 -3.29 28.71
CA THR A 80 -4.44 -2.06 28.82
C THR A 80 -5.29 -0.81 28.82
N TYR A 81 -6.31 -0.74 27.96
CA TYR A 81 -7.10 0.47 27.68
C TYR A 81 -8.55 0.37 28.16
N GLY A 82 -8.98 -0.80 28.67
CA GLY A 82 -10.36 -1.08 29.07
C GLY A 82 -11.21 -1.66 27.93
N LYS A 83 -12.30 -2.32 28.31
CA LYS A 83 -13.27 -2.89 27.34
C LYS A 83 -13.88 -1.78 26.49
N GLY A 84 -14.01 -2.04 25.17
CA GLY A 84 -14.59 -1.09 24.23
C GLY A 84 -13.70 0.08 23.83
N TRP A 85 -12.39 -0.01 24.06
CA TRP A 85 -11.39 1.00 23.68
C TRP A 85 -11.39 1.34 22.18
N ASN A 86 -11.80 0.40 21.35
CA ASN A 86 -11.86 0.52 19.89
C ASN A 86 -13.29 0.67 19.35
N LYS A 87 -14.30 0.86 20.22
CA LYS A 87 -15.69 1.03 19.77
C LYS A 87 -15.83 2.31 18.95
N VAL A 88 -15.89 2.15 17.63
CA VAL A 88 -16.12 3.22 16.65
C VAL A 88 -17.62 3.28 16.30
N SER A 89 -18.40 2.23 16.61
CA SER A 89 -19.85 2.15 16.40
C SER A 89 -20.53 1.43 17.54
N GLU A 90 -21.83 1.71 17.73
CA GLU A 90 -22.67 1.10 18.77
C GLU A 90 -23.12 -0.34 18.47
N SER A 91 -22.70 -0.94 17.37
CA SER A 91 -23.00 -2.33 17.04
C SER A 91 -22.10 -3.27 17.82
N ASP A 92 -22.68 -4.13 18.65
CA ASP A 92 -21.99 -5.05 19.57
C ASP A 92 -21.26 -6.23 18.89
N ASP A 93 -21.27 -6.34 17.58
CA ASP A 93 -20.59 -7.39 16.80
C ASP A 93 -19.18 -6.95 16.37
N ASP A 94 -18.36 -6.54 17.34
CA ASP A 94 -17.00 -6.03 17.13
C ASP A 94 -15.96 -7.12 16.74
N PHE A 95 -16.36 -8.36 16.61
CA PHE A 95 -15.53 -9.38 16.00
C PHE A 95 -15.87 -9.44 14.52
N VAL A 96 -15.18 -8.64 13.73
CA VAL A 96 -15.18 -8.78 12.26
C VAL A 96 -15.05 -10.27 11.96
N ASP A 97 -16.03 -10.84 11.25
CA ASP A 97 -15.92 -12.17 10.71
C ASP A 97 -14.60 -12.25 9.93
N TYR A 98 -13.63 -12.96 10.50
CA TYR A 98 -12.27 -13.01 9.97
C TYR A 98 -12.25 -13.55 8.53
N GLN A 99 -13.18 -14.44 8.17
CA GLN A 99 -13.31 -14.93 6.81
C GLN A 99 -13.76 -13.83 5.86
N ARG A 100 -14.77 -13.07 6.25
CA ARG A 100 -15.23 -11.92 5.48
C ARG A 100 -14.15 -10.84 5.35
N TYR A 101 -13.36 -10.64 6.39
CA TYR A 101 -12.19 -9.75 6.33
C TYR A 101 -11.20 -10.22 5.27
N LEU A 102 -10.86 -11.52 5.23
CA LEU A 102 -9.96 -12.08 4.23
C LEU A 102 -10.51 -11.91 2.80
N GLU A 103 -11.79 -12.21 2.58
CA GLU A 103 -12.44 -12.04 1.26
C GLU A 103 -12.37 -10.61 0.75
N ILE A 104 -12.56 -9.62 1.62
CA ILE A 104 -12.48 -8.20 1.27
C ILE A 104 -11.07 -7.81 0.85
N TYR A 105 -10.06 -8.25 1.59
CA TYR A 105 -8.67 -7.94 1.27
C TYR A 105 -8.18 -8.72 0.05
N GLU A 106 -8.58 -9.97 -0.12
CA GLU A 106 -8.30 -10.73 -1.34
C GLU A 106 -8.84 -10.00 -2.58
N LYS A 107 -10.08 -9.55 -2.52
CA LYS A 107 -10.67 -8.74 -3.59
C LYS A 107 -9.90 -7.43 -3.81
N MET A 108 -9.48 -6.77 -2.75
CA MET A 108 -8.65 -5.56 -2.86
C MET A 108 -7.34 -5.86 -3.61
N PHE A 109 -6.66 -6.96 -3.31
CA PHE A 109 -5.43 -7.33 -4.00
C PHE A 109 -5.69 -7.61 -5.48
N ILE A 110 -6.70 -8.42 -5.81
CA ILE A 110 -7.09 -8.72 -7.20
C ILE A 110 -7.35 -7.42 -7.99
N ASP A 111 -8.06 -6.48 -7.39
CA ASP A 111 -8.48 -5.24 -8.05
C ASP A 111 -7.37 -4.17 -8.10
N SER A 112 -6.33 -4.26 -7.26
CA SER A 112 -5.33 -3.19 -7.10
C SER A 112 -3.87 -3.62 -7.16
N ASP A 113 -3.55 -4.91 -7.23
CA ASP A 113 -2.18 -5.32 -7.52
C ASP A 113 -1.84 -5.08 -8.99
N ARG A 114 -0.79 -4.30 -9.25
CA ARG A 114 -0.39 -3.93 -10.61
C ARG A 114 1.13 -4.01 -10.75
N PRO A 115 1.65 -4.26 -11.97
CA PRO A 115 3.09 -4.37 -12.20
C PRO A 115 3.91 -3.17 -11.73
N ASN A 116 3.32 -1.98 -11.77
CA ASN A 116 3.94 -0.73 -11.32
C ASN A 116 3.79 -0.46 -9.83
N ALA A 117 2.90 -1.19 -9.13
CA ALA A 117 2.57 -0.98 -7.73
C ALA A 117 2.08 -2.27 -7.08
N HIS A 118 3.01 -3.19 -6.78
CA HIS A 118 2.71 -4.47 -6.14
C HIS A 118 2.40 -4.34 -4.66
N TRP A 119 1.57 -5.26 -4.17
CA TRP A 119 1.38 -5.50 -2.76
C TRP A 119 2.41 -6.47 -2.21
N TYR A 120 3.02 -6.12 -1.10
CA TYR A 120 3.89 -6.98 -0.30
C TYR A 120 3.10 -7.50 0.89
N LEU A 121 2.82 -8.81 0.89
CA LEU A 121 2.11 -9.47 1.98
C LEU A 121 3.12 -9.90 3.04
N ILE A 122 3.04 -9.33 4.22
CA ILE A 122 3.98 -9.53 5.32
C ILE A 122 3.28 -10.33 6.43
N ALA A 123 3.88 -11.43 6.89
CA ALA A 123 3.41 -12.15 8.06
C ALA A 123 3.61 -11.30 9.33
N GLY A 124 2.51 -10.99 10.03
CA GLY A 124 2.46 -10.04 11.12
C GLY A 124 2.34 -10.65 12.52
N ASP A 125 2.31 -11.98 12.64
CA ASP A 125 2.20 -12.65 13.95
C ASP A 125 3.44 -12.41 14.82
N ASP A 126 4.63 -12.37 14.22
CA ASP A 126 5.86 -11.92 14.83
C ASP A 126 6.21 -10.50 14.37
N THR A 127 6.13 -9.55 15.28
CA THR A 127 6.39 -8.13 15.00
C THR A 127 7.81 -7.88 14.49
N ARG A 128 8.83 -8.55 15.06
CA ARG A 128 10.22 -8.37 14.65
C ARG A 128 10.47 -8.91 13.25
N PHE A 129 9.90 -10.07 12.95
CA PHE A 129 9.95 -10.63 11.61
C PHE A 129 9.28 -9.68 10.59
N ALA A 130 8.12 -9.15 10.93
CA ALA A 130 7.41 -8.21 10.06
C ALA A 130 8.23 -6.93 9.82
N GLU A 131 8.81 -6.35 10.85
CA GLU A 131 9.67 -5.16 10.76
C GLU A 131 10.86 -5.41 9.83
N VAL A 132 11.62 -6.50 10.06
CA VAL A 132 12.78 -6.85 9.22
C VAL A 132 12.35 -7.07 7.77
N SER A 133 11.25 -7.80 7.54
CA SER A 133 10.76 -8.07 6.19
C SER A 133 10.35 -6.80 5.45
N ILE A 134 9.73 -5.84 6.13
CA ILE A 134 9.36 -4.54 5.53
C ILE A 134 10.62 -3.76 5.16
N PHE A 135 11.60 -3.66 6.05
CA PHE A 135 12.84 -2.92 5.78
C PHE A 135 13.66 -3.58 4.67
N ASP A 136 13.70 -4.91 4.61
CA ASP A 136 14.38 -5.64 3.54
C ASP A 136 13.79 -5.29 2.16
N VAL A 137 12.48 -5.31 2.04
CA VAL A 137 11.80 -4.89 0.80
C VAL A 137 12.08 -3.42 0.47
N ILE A 138 12.05 -2.53 1.45
CA ILE A 138 12.34 -1.10 1.23
C ILE A 138 13.76 -0.92 0.68
N VAL A 139 14.76 -1.54 1.30
CA VAL A 139 16.17 -1.43 0.89
C VAL A 139 16.33 -1.96 -0.54
N GLN A 140 15.87 -3.19 -0.82
CA GLN A 140 15.99 -3.80 -2.15
C GLN A 140 15.32 -2.95 -3.23
N ARG A 141 14.14 -2.39 -2.96
CA ARG A 141 13.43 -1.57 -3.95
C ARG A 141 14.06 -0.21 -4.16
N LEU A 142 14.65 0.39 -3.13
CA LEU A 142 15.40 1.65 -3.26
C LEU A 142 16.71 1.44 -4.03
N GLU A 143 17.44 0.37 -3.76
CA GLU A 143 18.67 0.03 -4.51
C GLU A 143 18.35 -0.17 -6.00
N LEU A 144 17.30 -0.91 -6.31
CA LEU A 144 16.86 -1.11 -7.69
C LEU A 144 16.49 0.21 -8.37
N ALA A 145 15.69 1.06 -7.69
CA ALA A 145 15.28 2.35 -8.23
C ALA A 145 16.45 3.30 -8.48
N LEU A 146 17.45 3.29 -7.60
CA LEU A 146 18.70 4.05 -7.79
C LEU A 146 19.47 3.57 -9.01
N ALA A 147 19.67 2.26 -9.15
CA ALA A 147 20.35 1.68 -10.32
C ALA A 147 19.64 2.01 -11.63
N GLU A 148 18.29 1.93 -11.65
CA GLU A 148 17.49 2.34 -12.81
C GLU A 148 17.61 3.84 -13.12
N ALA A 149 17.65 4.69 -12.09
CA ALA A 149 17.81 6.13 -12.26
C ALA A 149 19.19 6.48 -12.85
N GLU A 150 20.24 5.81 -12.38
CA GLU A 150 21.62 5.97 -12.92
C GLU A 150 21.70 5.52 -14.39
N ALA A 151 21.10 4.37 -14.72
CA ALA A 151 21.05 3.88 -16.09
C ALA A 151 20.30 4.86 -17.04
N ARG A 152 19.22 5.47 -16.57
CA ARG A 152 18.48 6.51 -17.32
C ARG A 152 19.35 7.75 -17.55
N ARG A 153 20.08 8.21 -16.54
CA ARG A 153 21.00 9.37 -16.65
C ARG A 153 22.11 9.12 -17.65
N GLN A 154 22.72 7.94 -17.62
CA GLN A 154 23.78 7.55 -18.57
C GLN A 154 23.28 7.55 -20.01
N LYS A 155 22.10 6.96 -20.26
CA LYS A 155 21.46 6.95 -21.59
C LYS A 155 21.14 8.37 -22.09
N ALA A 156 20.63 9.23 -21.23
CA ALA A 156 20.33 10.62 -21.57
C ALA A 156 21.62 11.42 -21.88
N GLY A 157 22.71 11.19 -21.13
CA GLY A 157 23.99 11.80 -21.40
C GLY A 157 24.60 11.36 -22.74
N GLN A 158 24.42 10.10 -23.11
CA GLN A 158 24.89 9.57 -24.42
C GLN A 158 24.07 10.13 -25.59
N GLN A 159 22.78 10.41 -25.42
CA GLN A 159 21.94 11.03 -26.47
C GLN A 159 22.24 12.51 -26.71
N LEU A 160 22.85 13.22 -25.77
CA LEU A 160 23.24 14.63 -25.90
C LEU A 160 24.56 14.85 -26.66
N VAL A 161 25.28 13.80 -26.96
CA VAL A 161 26.44 13.86 -27.87
C VAL A 161 25.91 13.88 -29.30
N LEU A 162 25.55 15.06 -29.79
CA LEU A 162 25.22 15.26 -31.20
C LEU A 162 26.41 14.84 -32.06
N PRO A 163 26.18 14.11 -33.17
CA PRO A 163 27.27 13.85 -34.12
C PRO A 163 27.80 15.21 -34.60
N ARG A 164 29.11 15.41 -34.50
CA ARG A 164 29.77 16.57 -35.13
C ARG A 164 29.42 16.51 -36.61
N THR A 165 28.60 17.41 -37.06
CA THR A 165 28.39 17.63 -38.50
C THR A 165 29.70 18.19 -38.99
N GLU A 166 30.53 17.39 -39.66
CA GLU A 166 31.65 17.89 -40.43
C GLU A 166 31.06 18.65 -41.60
N ILE A 167 31.18 19.98 -41.56
CA ILE A 167 30.87 20.85 -42.67
C ILE A 167 32.13 20.85 -43.53
N TYR A 168 32.05 20.24 -44.72
CA TYR A 168 33.04 20.36 -45.78
C TYR A 168 32.75 21.62 -46.61
#